data_55bed3598bbda40146d1e91ee625bf51
#
_entry.id   55bed3598bbda40146d1e91ee625bf51
#
_cell.length_a   1.000
_cell.length_b   1.000
_cell.length_c   1.000
_cell.angle_alpha   90.00
_cell.angle_beta   90.00
_cell.angle_gamma   90.00
#
_symmetry.space_group_name_H-M   'P 1'
#
loop_
_entity.id
_entity.type
_entity.pdbx_description
1 polymer ?
#
loop_
_entity_poly.entity_id
_entity_poly.type
_entity_poly.pdbx_seq_one_letter_code
_entity_poly.pdbx_strand_id
1 'polypeptide(L)'
;MLRNRRKAAGLTQKQLGDQIPLSQAMIAGIELGNEVPSASTGQLLDAAVGAGGELAALWHHVRKDLQQQALYPVWAHGYPEVEAEATRIQHFANVFPGVTQTEEYARAIFEAAAPLFGGDVEGKVEDRMGRKAILDRDDPVWFWSILDESALYRVVGSHEVMCAQLAHVLELAERPRVTFRILPYDRGMPGGVVSIGAILLLSRPGKNEAVYWESGLNGALLETPSEVGVYRAFYDHLELEVLSPRSSTELIRKAREEHHAHCTHH
;
A
#
# COMPACT_ATOMS: atom_id res chain seq x y z
N MET A 1 -7.37 27.24 11.80
CA MET A 1 -8.68 27.46 11.14
C MET A 1 -9.81 27.57 12.17
N LEU A 2 -10.02 26.59 13.08
CA LEU A 2 -11.06 26.66 14.14
C LEU A 2 -11.04 27.95 14.92
N ARG A 3 -9.87 28.41 15.42
CA ARG A 3 -9.72 29.65 16.18
C ARG A 3 -10.27 30.89 15.46
N ASN A 4 -10.06 30.96 14.13
CA ASN A 4 -10.55 32.09 13.34
C ASN A 4 -12.07 32.05 13.20
N ARG A 5 -12.67 30.87 12.94
CA ARG A 5 -14.11 30.69 12.85
C ARG A 5 -14.81 30.96 14.19
N ARG A 6 -14.24 30.44 15.29
CA ARG A 6 -14.75 30.72 16.64
C ARG A 6 -14.77 32.21 16.96
N LYS A 7 -13.65 32.93 16.66
CA LYS A 7 -13.59 34.39 16.89
C LYS A 7 -14.58 35.16 16.02
N ALA A 8 -14.77 34.76 14.77
CA ALA A 8 -15.77 35.34 13.89
C ALA A 8 -17.20 35.11 14.40
N ALA A 9 -17.46 33.98 15.05
CA ALA A 9 -18.72 33.70 15.75
C ALA A 9 -18.86 34.42 17.10
N GLY A 10 -17.87 35.22 17.54
CA GLY A 10 -17.90 35.98 18.80
C GLY A 10 -17.77 35.12 20.06
N LEU A 11 -17.32 33.86 19.93
CA LEU A 11 -17.26 32.90 21.04
C LEU A 11 -15.88 32.88 21.70
N THR A 12 -15.86 32.75 23.04
CA THR A 12 -14.67 32.33 23.78
C THR A 12 -14.50 30.80 23.67
N GLN A 13 -13.31 30.27 23.97
CA GLN A 13 -13.08 28.83 24.01
C GLN A 13 -14.02 28.12 25.01
N LYS A 14 -14.26 28.75 26.16
CA LYS A 14 -15.20 28.24 27.17
C LYS A 14 -16.63 28.17 26.62
N GLN A 15 -17.13 29.26 26.03
CA GLN A 15 -18.48 29.31 25.45
C GLN A 15 -18.66 28.30 24.32
N LEU A 16 -17.63 28.08 23.49
CA LEU A 16 -17.68 27.03 22.48
C LEU A 16 -17.73 25.63 23.13
N GLY A 17 -16.92 25.39 24.17
CA GLY A 17 -16.95 24.12 24.92
C GLY A 17 -18.30 23.89 25.64
N ASP A 18 -18.94 24.94 26.11
CA ASP A 18 -20.27 24.84 26.76
C ASP A 18 -21.42 24.49 25.76
N GLN A 19 -21.26 24.79 24.47
CA GLN A 19 -22.21 24.44 23.40
C GLN A 19 -22.08 23.00 22.91
N ILE A 20 -20.92 22.38 23.13
CA ILE A 20 -20.60 21.01 22.72
C ILE A 20 -19.94 20.31 23.91
N PRO A 21 -19.99 18.97 24.03
CA PRO A 21 -19.47 18.27 25.20
C PRO A 21 -17.93 18.21 25.20
N LEU A 22 -17.27 19.36 25.18
CA LEU A 22 -15.80 19.49 25.20
C LEU A 22 -15.33 20.48 26.27
N SER A 23 -14.20 20.19 26.90
CA SER A 23 -13.56 21.10 27.82
C SER A 23 -12.86 22.27 27.07
N GLN A 24 -12.70 23.42 27.76
CA GLN A 24 -11.92 24.53 27.24
C GLN A 24 -10.49 24.10 26.85
N ALA A 25 -9.86 23.20 27.64
CA ALA A 25 -8.52 22.69 27.37
C ALA A 25 -8.47 21.89 26.06
N MET A 26 -9.49 21.09 25.77
CA MET A 26 -9.60 20.34 24.51
C MET A 26 -9.82 21.25 23.32
N ILE A 27 -10.65 22.31 23.45
CA ILE A 27 -10.78 23.35 22.41
C ILE A 27 -9.42 24.03 22.15
N ALA A 28 -8.68 24.36 23.20
CA ALA A 28 -7.35 24.97 23.06
C ALA A 28 -6.36 24.01 22.36
N GLY A 29 -6.35 22.72 22.71
CA GLY A 29 -5.52 21.69 22.07
C GLY A 29 -5.81 21.57 20.57
N ILE A 30 -7.09 21.55 20.18
CA ILE A 30 -7.52 21.48 18.77
C ILE A 30 -7.10 22.77 18.02
N GLU A 31 -7.24 23.96 18.65
CA GLU A 31 -6.83 25.21 18.02
C GLU A 31 -5.34 25.36 17.83
N LEU A 32 -4.53 24.71 18.68
CA LEU A 32 -3.06 24.67 18.58
C LEU A 32 -2.56 23.55 17.64
N GLY A 33 -3.43 22.63 17.24
CA GLY A 33 -3.05 21.47 16.42
C GLY A 33 -2.45 20.30 17.22
N ASN A 34 -2.52 20.36 18.55
CA ASN A 34 -2.05 19.28 19.44
C ASN A 34 -3.06 18.13 19.55
N GLU A 35 -4.31 18.38 19.16
CA GLU A 35 -5.41 17.42 19.23
C GLU A 35 -6.18 17.42 17.90
N VAL A 36 -6.52 16.25 17.41
CA VAL A 36 -7.39 16.07 16.22
C VAL A 36 -8.73 15.54 16.68
N PRO A 37 -9.84 16.28 16.44
CA PRO A 37 -11.15 15.84 16.89
C PRO A 37 -11.62 14.58 16.14
N SER A 38 -12.47 13.77 16.79
CA SER A 38 -13.17 12.66 16.13
C SER A 38 -14.07 13.19 15.00
N ALA A 39 -14.57 12.30 14.13
CA ALA A 39 -15.49 12.71 13.05
C ALA A 39 -16.74 13.40 13.59
N SER A 40 -17.35 12.81 14.62
CA SER A 40 -18.54 13.38 15.27
C SER A 40 -18.25 14.71 15.98
N THR A 41 -17.14 14.80 16.70
CA THR A 41 -16.70 16.05 17.35
C THR A 41 -16.39 17.13 16.32
N GLY A 42 -15.76 16.77 15.19
CA GLY A 42 -15.48 17.69 14.10
C GLY A 42 -16.75 18.28 13.48
N GLN A 43 -17.79 17.48 13.29
CA GLN A 43 -19.11 17.93 12.81
C GLN A 43 -19.79 18.88 13.81
N LEU A 44 -19.72 18.57 15.12
CA LEU A 44 -20.28 19.44 16.16
C LEU A 44 -19.55 20.78 16.22
N LEU A 45 -18.23 20.79 16.15
CA LEU A 45 -17.42 22.01 16.10
C LEU A 45 -17.72 22.84 14.86
N ASP A 46 -17.82 22.21 13.70
CA ASP A 46 -18.17 22.87 12.44
C ASP A 46 -19.52 23.59 12.53
N ALA A 47 -20.53 22.87 13.01
CA ALA A 47 -21.88 23.41 13.20
C ALA A 47 -21.90 24.57 14.21
N ALA A 48 -21.21 24.43 15.35
CA ALA A 48 -21.20 25.43 16.43
C ALA A 48 -20.53 26.76 16.00
N VAL A 49 -19.58 26.74 15.08
CA VAL A 49 -18.91 27.95 14.55
C VAL A 49 -19.44 28.37 13.18
N GLY A 50 -20.46 27.71 12.64
CA GLY A 50 -21.06 28.03 11.34
C GLY A 50 -20.09 27.88 10.16
N ALA A 51 -19.23 26.85 10.17
CA ALA A 51 -18.21 26.69 9.14
C ALA A 51 -18.71 26.00 7.87
N GLY A 52 -19.97 25.55 7.83
CA GLY A 52 -20.61 25.05 6.60
C GLY A 52 -20.00 23.76 6.03
N GLY A 53 -19.37 22.93 6.86
CA GLY A 53 -18.71 21.69 6.46
C GLY A 53 -17.19 21.81 6.22
N GLU A 54 -16.65 23.01 6.11
CA GLU A 54 -15.23 23.23 5.81
C GLU A 54 -14.28 22.63 6.86
N LEU A 55 -14.60 22.81 8.16
CA LEU A 55 -13.78 22.27 9.24
C LEU A 55 -13.91 20.73 9.31
N ALA A 56 -15.09 20.20 9.14
CA ALA A 56 -15.31 18.77 9.13
C ALA A 56 -14.55 18.09 7.98
N ALA A 57 -14.55 18.68 6.78
CA ALA A 57 -13.78 18.22 5.63
C ALA A 57 -12.28 18.29 5.90
N LEU A 58 -11.77 19.41 6.44
CA LEU A 58 -10.36 19.57 6.79
C LEU A 58 -9.91 18.47 7.77
N TRP A 59 -10.65 18.24 8.85
CA TRP A 59 -10.28 17.22 9.83
C TRP A 59 -10.45 15.79 9.32
N HIS A 60 -11.33 15.57 8.34
CA HIS A 60 -11.39 14.29 7.63
C HIS A 60 -10.07 14.02 6.89
N HIS A 61 -9.54 14.99 6.16
CA HIS A 61 -8.22 14.88 5.51
C HIS A 61 -7.09 14.68 6.51
N VAL A 62 -7.03 15.51 7.56
CA VAL A 62 -5.98 15.38 8.60
C VAL A 62 -6.02 14.01 9.26
N ARG A 63 -7.20 13.45 9.56
CA ARG A 63 -7.30 12.09 10.12
C ARG A 63 -6.84 11.03 9.13
N LYS A 64 -7.23 11.17 7.86
CA LYS A 64 -6.78 10.26 6.80
C LYS A 64 -5.25 10.27 6.69
N ASP A 65 -4.64 11.46 6.70
CA ASP A 65 -3.18 11.63 6.65
C ASP A 65 -2.50 10.98 7.87
N LEU A 66 -3.05 11.18 9.08
CA LEU A 66 -2.52 10.56 10.29
C LEU A 66 -2.65 9.04 10.29
N GLN A 67 -3.76 8.50 9.78
CA GLN A 67 -3.93 7.07 9.59
C GLN A 67 -2.93 6.51 8.58
N GLN A 68 -2.74 7.19 7.45
CA GLN A 68 -1.73 6.81 6.46
C GLN A 68 -0.32 6.84 7.05
N GLN A 69 0.03 7.88 7.84
CA GLN A 69 1.31 7.97 8.55
C GLN A 69 1.52 6.82 9.54
N ALA A 70 0.45 6.31 10.16
CA ALA A 70 0.53 5.17 11.06
C ALA A 70 0.65 3.82 10.32
N LEU A 71 0.09 3.72 9.10
CA LEU A 71 0.06 2.51 8.30
C LEU A 71 1.26 2.41 7.35
N TYR A 72 1.74 3.56 6.84
CA TYR A 72 2.79 3.63 5.84
C TYR A 72 3.97 4.48 6.32
N PRO A 73 5.20 4.08 5.97
CA PRO A 73 6.37 4.95 6.14
C PRO A 73 6.20 6.25 5.36
N VAL A 74 6.88 7.32 5.79
CA VAL A 74 6.77 8.67 5.17
C VAL A 74 7.00 8.64 3.65
N TRP A 75 7.92 7.81 3.17
CA TRP A 75 8.23 7.69 1.74
C TRP A 75 7.14 6.98 0.91
N ALA A 76 6.22 6.27 1.56
CA ALA A 76 5.09 5.60 0.90
C ALA A 76 3.81 6.46 0.88
N HIS A 77 3.87 7.69 1.44
CA HIS A 77 2.73 8.59 1.41
C HIS A 77 2.37 8.96 -0.04
N GLY A 78 1.08 8.93 -0.34
CA GLY A 78 0.54 9.19 -1.68
C GLY A 78 0.56 7.96 -2.62
N TYR A 79 1.33 6.92 -2.30
CA TYR A 79 1.37 5.72 -3.13
C TYR A 79 0.01 5.00 -3.25
N PRO A 80 -0.77 4.77 -2.15
CA PRO A 80 -2.06 4.11 -2.26
C PRO A 80 -3.06 4.83 -3.17
N GLU A 81 -3.05 6.16 -3.18
CA GLU A 81 -3.88 6.98 -4.05
C GLU A 81 -3.48 6.82 -5.52
N VAL A 82 -2.18 6.85 -5.80
CA VAL A 82 -1.65 6.66 -7.16
C VAL A 82 -1.90 5.24 -7.64
N GLU A 83 -1.78 4.23 -6.79
CA GLU A 83 -2.11 2.85 -7.10
C GLU A 83 -3.61 2.68 -7.43
N ALA A 84 -4.49 3.28 -6.63
CA ALA A 84 -5.94 3.22 -6.85
C ALA A 84 -6.38 3.84 -8.19
N GLU A 85 -5.68 4.88 -8.67
CA GLU A 85 -5.94 5.53 -9.97
C GLU A 85 -5.34 4.75 -11.15
N ALA A 86 -4.45 3.78 -10.92
CA ALA A 86 -3.71 3.11 -11.96
C ALA A 86 -4.63 2.28 -12.89
N THR A 87 -4.37 2.34 -14.19
CA THR A 87 -4.97 1.48 -15.20
C THR A 87 -4.04 0.36 -15.62
N ARG A 88 -2.73 0.53 -15.37
CA ARG A 88 -1.71 -0.52 -15.52
C ARG A 88 -0.67 -0.39 -14.42
N ILE A 89 -0.33 -1.54 -13.83
CA ILE A 89 0.74 -1.70 -12.84
C ILE A 89 1.73 -2.71 -13.39
N GLN A 90 2.99 -2.32 -13.47
CA GLN A 90 4.11 -3.20 -13.77
C GLN A 90 5.00 -3.27 -12.53
N HIS A 91 5.14 -4.45 -11.98
CA HIS A 91 5.75 -4.69 -10.68
C HIS A 91 6.97 -5.59 -10.81
N PHE A 92 8.04 -5.28 -10.07
CA PHE A 92 9.17 -6.17 -9.81
C PHE A 92 9.46 -6.22 -8.32
N ALA A 93 9.60 -7.39 -7.73
CA ALA A 93 10.08 -7.58 -6.36
C ALA A 93 10.50 -9.04 -6.08
N ASN A 94 11.11 -9.22 -4.90
CA ASN A 94 11.44 -10.51 -4.30
C ASN A 94 10.42 -10.97 -3.23
N VAL A 95 9.25 -10.32 -3.18
CA VAL A 95 8.08 -10.69 -2.38
C VAL A 95 6.82 -10.51 -3.22
N PHE A 96 5.74 -11.19 -2.85
CA PHE A 96 4.48 -11.03 -3.58
C PHE A 96 3.93 -9.60 -3.42
N PRO A 97 3.43 -8.99 -4.54
CA PRO A 97 2.85 -7.63 -4.50
C PRO A 97 1.67 -7.56 -3.55
N GLY A 98 1.53 -6.45 -2.84
CA GLY A 98 0.51 -6.28 -1.81
C GLY A 98 -0.91 -6.63 -2.25
N VAL A 99 -1.29 -6.22 -3.47
CA VAL A 99 -2.63 -6.48 -4.04
C VAL A 99 -2.88 -7.95 -4.40
N THR A 100 -1.85 -8.80 -4.38
CA THR A 100 -1.94 -10.24 -4.68
C THR A 100 -1.67 -11.13 -3.47
N GLN A 101 -1.50 -10.53 -2.28
CA GLN A 101 -1.25 -11.29 -1.06
C GLN A 101 -2.54 -11.90 -0.49
N THR A 102 -2.45 -13.10 0.09
CA THR A 102 -3.49 -13.60 1.01
C THR A 102 -3.42 -12.83 2.33
N GLU A 103 -4.47 -12.90 3.13
CA GLU A 103 -4.49 -12.25 4.44
C GLU A 103 -3.40 -12.80 5.35
N GLU A 104 -3.23 -14.12 5.39
CA GLU A 104 -2.24 -14.80 6.23
C GLU A 104 -0.81 -14.44 5.81
N TYR A 105 -0.54 -14.32 4.51
CA TYR A 105 0.77 -13.89 4.02
C TYR A 105 1.07 -12.43 4.40
N ALA A 106 0.10 -11.53 4.22
CA ALA A 106 0.23 -10.12 4.61
C ALA A 106 0.42 -9.99 6.13
N ARG A 107 -0.35 -10.72 6.93
CA ARG A 107 -0.26 -10.80 8.38
C ARG A 107 1.13 -11.21 8.82
N ALA A 108 1.66 -12.31 8.27
CA ALA A 108 2.99 -12.80 8.60
C ALA A 108 4.10 -11.78 8.33
N ILE A 109 3.99 -11.00 7.24
CA ILE A 109 4.92 -9.90 6.95
C ILE A 109 4.82 -8.81 8.03
N PHE A 110 3.61 -8.36 8.37
CA PHE A 110 3.43 -7.28 9.33
C PHE A 110 3.79 -7.70 10.77
N GLU A 111 3.49 -8.93 11.17
CA GLU A 111 3.91 -9.49 12.45
C GLU A 111 5.45 -9.58 12.57
N ALA A 112 6.12 -10.02 11.51
CA ALA A 112 7.59 -10.05 11.48
C ALA A 112 8.21 -8.64 11.54
N ALA A 113 7.53 -7.63 11.00
CA ALA A 113 7.99 -6.24 11.01
C ALA A 113 7.67 -5.50 12.33
N ALA A 114 6.62 -5.90 13.05
CA ALA A 114 6.12 -5.20 14.23
C ALA A 114 7.15 -4.99 15.35
N PRO A 115 8.06 -5.94 15.68
CA PRO A 115 9.09 -5.72 16.69
C PRO A 115 10.07 -4.57 16.38
N LEU A 116 10.26 -4.25 15.09
CA LEU A 116 11.17 -3.20 14.63
C LEU A 116 10.47 -1.87 14.38
N PHE A 117 9.28 -1.92 13.80
CA PHE A 117 8.59 -0.72 13.30
C PHE A 117 7.32 -0.40 14.08
N GLY A 118 6.87 -1.30 14.96
CA GLY A 118 5.62 -1.12 15.69
C GLY A 118 4.39 -1.07 14.79
N GLY A 119 3.33 -0.49 15.33
CA GLY A 119 2.09 -0.20 14.60
C GLY A 119 1.00 -1.24 14.78
N ASP A 120 -0.18 -0.90 14.28
CA ASP A 120 -1.36 -1.73 14.29
C ASP A 120 -1.30 -2.76 13.15
N VAL A 121 -1.00 -4.02 13.49
CA VAL A 121 -0.92 -5.13 12.52
C VAL A 121 -2.28 -5.37 11.87
N GLU A 122 -3.37 -5.38 12.65
CA GLU A 122 -4.72 -5.60 12.13
C GLU A 122 -5.14 -4.52 11.14
N GLY A 123 -4.94 -3.25 11.49
CA GLY A 123 -5.23 -2.13 10.59
C GLY A 123 -4.41 -2.17 9.30
N LYS A 124 -3.14 -2.59 9.37
CA LYS A 124 -2.29 -2.77 8.18
C LYS A 124 -2.76 -3.93 7.29
N VAL A 125 -3.22 -5.02 7.88
CA VAL A 125 -3.80 -6.16 7.15
C VAL A 125 -5.10 -5.76 6.47
N GLU A 126 -6.01 -5.09 7.19
CA GLU A 126 -7.28 -4.60 6.65
C GLU A 126 -7.06 -3.66 5.45
N ASP A 127 -6.18 -2.67 5.60
CA ASP A 127 -5.80 -1.76 4.51
C ASP A 127 -5.22 -2.54 3.31
N ARG A 128 -4.31 -3.48 3.55
CA ARG A 128 -3.71 -4.32 2.52
C ARG A 128 -4.78 -5.13 1.75
N MET A 129 -5.74 -5.71 2.45
CA MET A 129 -6.83 -6.46 1.84
C MET A 129 -7.78 -5.55 1.07
N GLY A 130 -8.07 -4.35 1.58
CA GLY A 130 -8.89 -3.35 0.88
C GLY A 130 -8.32 -2.94 -0.49
N ARG A 131 -7.00 -2.87 -0.63
CA ARG A 131 -6.33 -2.52 -1.89
C ARG A 131 -6.51 -3.55 -3.01
N LYS A 132 -6.84 -4.80 -2.68
CA LYS A 132 -7.12 -5.85 -3.68
C LYS A 132 -8.29 -5.50 -4.61
N ALA A 133 -9.20 -4.63 -4.18
CA ALA A 133 -10.34 -4.16 -4.96
C ALA A 133 -9.97 -3.63 -6.37
N ILE A 134 -8.72 -3.18 -6.56
CA ILE A 134 -8.22 -2.73 -7.87
C ILE A 134 -8.21 -3.84 -8.94
N LEU A 135 -8.12 -5.10 -8.52
CA LEU A 135 -8.16 -6.28 -9.38
C LEU A 135 -9.60 -6.75 -9.68
N ASP A 136 -10.59 -6.28 -8.91
CA ASP A 136 -11.98 -6.76 -8.94
C ASP A 136 -13.00 -5.70 -9.39
N ARG A 137 -12.56 -4.45 -9.66
CA ARG A 137 -13.43 -3.38 -10.15
C ARG A 137 -13.97 -3.67 -11.56
N ASP A 138 -15.00 -2.97 -12.02
CA ASP A 138 -15.64 -3.16 -13.35
C ASP A 138 -14.64 -3.05 -14.51
N ASP A 139 -13.67 -2.13 -14.43
CA ASP A 139 -12.52 -2.04 -15.34
C ASP A 139 -11.22 -2.38 -14.57
N PRO A 140 -10.86 -3.68 -14.43
CA PRO A 140 -9.72 -4.10 -13.64
C PRO A 140 -8.41 -3.55 -14.22
N VAL A 141 -7.45 -3.27 -13.34
CA VAL A 141 -6.11 -2.85 -13.74
C VAL A 141 -5.41 -3.94 -14.57
N TRP A 142 -4.63 -3.53 -15.56
CA TRP A 142 -3.63 -4.42 -16.17
C TRP A 142 -2.47 -4.61 -15.16
N PHE A 143 -2.35 -5.82 -14.64
CA PHE A 143 -1.39 -6.14 -13.61
C PHE A 143 -0.34 -7.13 -14.12
N TRP A 144 0.88 -6.66 -14.29
CA TRP A 144 2.02 -7.46 -14.74
C TRP A 144 3.09 -7.46 -13.65
N SER A 145 3.40 -8.63 -13.14
CA SER A 145 4.38 -8.79 -12.07
C SER A 145 5.53 -9.68 -12.52
N ILE A 146 6.73 -9.15 -12.41
CA ILE A 146 7.97 -9.90 -12.42
C ILE A 146 8.32 -10.20 -10.96
N LEU A 147 8.43 -11.45 -10.60
CA LEU A 147 8.89 -11.90 -9.29
C LEU A 147 10.29 -12.48 -9.45
N ASP A 148 11.22 -12.06 -8.60
CA ASP A 148 12.45 -12.82 -8.40
C ASP A 148 12.12 -14.23 -7.91
N GLU A 149 12.81 -15.24 -8.41
CA GLU A 149 12.54 -16.64 -8.05
C GLU A 149 12.59 -16.87 -6.53
N SER A 150 13.37 -16.09 -5.78
CA SER A 150 13.44 -16.18 -4.31
C SER A 150 12.10 -15.94 -3.62
N ALA A 151 11.17 -15.21 -4.26
CA ALA A 151 9.82 -15.00 -3.73
C ALA A 151 9.04 -16.32 -3.58
N LEU A 152 9.35 -17.31 -4.40
CA LEU A 152 8.68 -18.60 -4.39
C LEU A 152 9.13 -19.50 -3.23
N TYR A 153 10.36 -19.32 -2.75
CA TYR A 153 10.99 -20.24 -1.80
C TYR A 153 11.29 -19.64 -0.43
N ARG A 154 11.36 -18.30 -0.32
CA ARG A 154 11.51 -17.67 0.99
C ARG A 154 10.24 -17.85 1.79
N VAL A 155 10.33 -18.63 2.88
CA VAL A 155 9.19 -18.89 3.75
C VAL A 155 8.77 -17.62 4.48
N VAL A 156 7.54 -17.17 4.23
CA VAL A 156 6.86 -16.09 4.94
C VAL A 156 5.77 -16.74 5.79
N GLY A 157 5.85 -16.56 7.10
CA GLY A 157 4.99 -17.26 8.06
C GLY A 157 5.35 -18.75 8.15
N SER A 158 4.65 -19.57 7.39
CA SER A 158 4.84 -21.02 7.36
C SER A 158 4.76 -21.58 5.94
N HIS A 159 5.06 -22.87 5.78
CA HIS A 159 4.88 -23.56 4.49
C HIS A 159 3.41 -23.61 4.06
N GLU A 160 2.46 -23.70 5.01
CA GLU A 160 1.02 -23.64 4.75
C GLU A 160 0.63 -22.26 4.20
N VAL A 161 1.14 -21.18 4.78
CA VAL A 161 0.91 -19.81 4.29
C VAL A 161 1.46 -19.67 2.87
N MET A 162 2.66 -20.19 2.61
CA MET A 162 3.25 -20.17 1.26
C MET A 162 2.42 -20.99 0.26
N CYS A 163 1.94 -22.17 0.65
CA CYS A 163 1.05 -22.99 -0.20
C CYS A 163 -0.23 -22.25 -0.58
N ALA A 164 -0.88 -21.56 0.38
CA ALA A 164 -2.09 -20.79 0.15
C ALA A 164 -1.79 -19.57 -0.75
N GLN A 165 -0.68 -18.85 -0.50
CA GLN A 165 -0.26 -17.71 -1.30
C GLN A 165 0.04 -18.10 -2.75
N LEU A 166 0.77 -19.19 -2.99
CA LEU A 166 1.10 -19.66 -4.32
C LEU A 166 -0.14 -20.18 -5.07
N ALA A 167 -1.08 -20.83 -4.37
CA ALA A 167 -2.38 -21.20 -4.93
C ALA A 167 -3.17 -19.99 -5.40
N HIS A 168 -3.25 -18.96 -4.55
CA HIS A 168 -3.93 -17.69 -4.87
C HIS A 168 -3.31 -16.99 -6.08
N VAL A 169 -1.98 -16.97 -6.18
CA VAL A 169 -1.27 -16.39 -7.35
C VAL A 169 -1.59 -17.17 -8.63
N LEU A 170 -1.68 -18.49 -8.57
CA LEU A 170 -2.09 -19.32 -9.71
C LEU A 170 -3.52 -19.03 -10.14
N GLU A 171 -4.46 -18.84 -9.20
CA GLU A 171 -5.85 -18.44 -9.49
C GLU A 171 -5.90 -17.03 -10.12
N LEU A 172 -5.12 -16.08 -9.61
CA LEU A 172 -5.03 -14.75 -10.20
C LEU A 172 -4.44 -14.76 -11.61
N ALA A 173 -3.50 -15.67 -11.90
CA ALA A 173 -2.88 -15.81 -13.22
C ALA A 173 -3.85 -16.32 -14.31
N GLU A 174 -5.01 -16.89 -13.93
CA GLU A 174 -6.08 -17.25 -14.86
C GLU A 174 -6.88 -16.02 -15.36
N ARG A 175 -6.75 -14.87 -14.70
CA ARG A 175 -7.48 -13.64 -15.06
C ARG A 175 -6.88 -12.99 -16.31
N PRO A 176 -7.67 -12.50 -17.26
CA PRO A 176 -7.16 -12.00 -18.56
C PRO A 176 -6.16 -10.82 -18.47
N ARG A 177 -6.23 -10.01 -17.38
CA ARG A 177 -5.40 -8.81 -17.20
C ARG A 177 -4.27 -8.98 -16.20
N VAL A 178 -4.10 -10.18 -15.65
CA VAL A 178 -3.09 -10.49 -14.63
C VAL A 178 -2.04 -11.41 -15.22
N THR A 179 -0.78 -11.03 -15.09
CA THR A 179 0.34 -11.86 -15.56
C THR A 179 1.45 -11.88 -14.52
N PHE A 180 1.88 -13.07 -14.18
CA PHE A 180 3.10 -13.29 -13.37
C PHE A 180 4.19 -13.89 -14.25
N ARG A 181 5.39 -13.31 -14.12
CA ARG A 181 6.60 -13.84 -14.76
C ARG A 181 7.69 -13.97 -13.71
N ILE A 182 8.51 -14.98 -13.81
CA ILE A 182 9.58 -15.25 -12.86
C ILE A 182 10.93 -14.91 -13.50
N LEU A 183 11.73 -14.15 -12.75
CA LEU A 183 13.15 -13.98 -13.03
C LEU A 183 13.90 -15.12 -12.36
N PRO A 184 14.39 -16.11 -13.11
CA PRO A 184 15.00 -17.29 -12.52
C PRO A 184 16.44 -17.02 -12.07
N TYR A 185 16.92 -17.79 -11.10
CA TYR A 185 18.26 -17.63 -10.52
C TYR A 185 19.39 -17.75 -11.55
N ASP A 186 19.21 -18.56 -12.59
CA ASP A 186 20.23 -18.79 -13.62
C ASP A 186 20.48 -17.58 -14.55
N ARG A 187 19.63 -16.54 -14.48
CA ARG A 187 19.83 -15.27 -15.18
C ARG A 187 20.77 -14.31 -14.44
N GLY A 188 21.22 -14.68 -13.25
CA GLY A 188 22.11 -13.86 -12.45
C GLY A 188 21.46 -12.55 -11.99
N MET A 189 22.14 -11.44 -12.24
CA MET A 189 21.69 -10.10 -11.80
C MET A 189 21.46 -9.17 -12.99
N PRO A 190 20.34 -9.27 -13.72
CA PRO A 190 20.06 -8.38 -14.85
C PRO A 190 20.09 -6.91 -14.43
N GLY A 191 20.79 -6.08 -15.20
CA GLY A 191 20.99 -4.67 -14.87
C GLY A 191 21.83 -4.41 -13.60
N GLY A 192 22.41 -5.44 -12.98
CA GLY A 192 23.19 -5.33 -11.73
C GLY A 192 22.37 -4.99 -10.49
N VAL A 193 21.04 -5.15 -10.50
CA VAL A 193 20.15 -4.48 -9.55
C VAL A 193 19.08 -5.41 -8.94
N VAL A 194 19.33 -6.71 -8.82
CA VAL A 194 18.37 -7.66 -8.17
C VAL A 194 18.10 -7.34 -6.69
N SER A 195 18.90 -6.48 -6.05
CA SER A 195 18.73 -6.10 -4.64
C SER A 195 17.96 -4.81 -4.39
N ILE A 196 17.28 -4.23 -5.39
CA ILE A 196 16.60 -2.92 -5.23
C ILE A 196 15.37 -2.97 -4.30
N GLY A 197 14.81 -4.15 -4.02
CA GLY A 197 13.52 -4.24 -3.31
C GLY A 197 12.35 -4.30 -4.30
N ALA A 198 11.30 -3.51 -4.07
CA ALA A 198 10.14 -3.45 -4.96
C ALA A 198 10.18 -2.21 -5.86
N ILE A 199 9.76 -2.38 -7.11
CA ILE A 199 9.54 -1.29 -8.08
C ILE A 199 8.16 -1.49 -8.68
N LEU A 200 7.37 -0.41 -8.71
CA LEU A 200 6.07 -0.37 -9.37
C LEU A 200 6.01 0.81 -10.34
N LEU A 201 5.78 0.50 -11.60
CA LEU A 201 5.47 1.49 -12.64
C LEU A 201 3.94 1.59 -12.75
N LEU A 202 3.42 2.79 -12.54
CA LEU A 202 1.99 3.07 -12.38
C LEU A 202 1.52 3.98 -13.51
N SER A 203 0.85 3.42 -14.51
CA SER A 203 0.25 4.22 -15.60
C SER A 203 -1.15 4.70 -15.20
N ARG A 204 -1.42 5.98 -15.41
CA ARG A 204 -2.67 6.65 -15.03
C ARG A 204 -3.28 7.42 -16.22
N PRO A 205 -4.60 7.48 -16.36
CA PRO A 205 -5.22 8.23 -17.44
C PRO A 205 -4.90 9.73 -17.38
N GLY A 206 -4.42 10.29 -18.48
CA GLY A 206 -4.16 11.74 -18.60
C GLY A 206 -3.07 12.30 -17.69
N LYS A 207 -2.30 11.44 -17.03
CA LYS A 207 -1.16 11.82 -16.17
C LYS A 207 0.12 11.16 -16.65
N ASN A 208 1.26 11.70 -16.24
CA ASN A 208 2.54 11.02 -16.42
C ASN A 208 2.54 9.69 -15.65
N GLU A 209 3.32 8.74 -16.13
CA GLU A 209 3.60 7.52 -15.39
C GLU A 209 4.31 7.87 -14.09
N ALA A 210 3.99 7.15 -13.02
CA ALA A 210 4.66 7.28 -11.76
C ALA A 210 5.45 6.00 -11.46
N VAL A 211 6.49 6.12 -10.65
CA VAL A 211 7.23 4.99 -10.09
C VAL A 211 7.15 5.06 -8.58
N TYR A 212 6.69 4.00 -7.97
CA TYR A 212 6.93 3.75 -6.56
C TYR A 212 8.04 2.71 -6.42
N TRP A 213 9.05 3.01 -5.61
CA TRP A 213 10.06 2.05 -5.25
C TRP A 213 10.28 2.03 -3.74
N GLU A 214 10.64 0.85 -3.22
CA GLU A 214 11.01 0.68 -1.82
C GLU A 214 12.12 -0.34 -1.68
N SER A 215 13.04 -0.10 -0.76
CA SER A 215 14.15 -1.00 -0.42
C SER A 215 14.55 -0.84 1.03
N GLY A 216 14.35 -1.89 1.82
CA GLY A 216 14.66 -1.87 3.25
C GLY A 216 13.90 -0.78 4.01
N LEU A 217 14.60 0.30 4.37
CA LEU A 217 14.05 1.40 5.17
C LEU A 217 13.80 2.68 4.36
N ASN A 218 13.94 2.62 3.06
CA ASN A 218 13.80 3.77 2.16
C ASN A 218 12.87 3.44 0.98
N GLY A 219 12.31 4.50 0.42
CA GLY A 219 11.51 4.43 -0.79
C GLY A 219 11.11 5.82 -1.26
N ALA A 220 10.48 5.91 -2.41
CA ALA A 220 9.94 7.14 -2.94
C ALA A 220 8.84 6.89 -3.97
N LEU A 221 7.92 7.85 -4.08
CA LEU A 221 7.03 8.00 -5.22
C LEU A 221 7.62 9.08 -6.13
N LEU A 222 7.94 8.71 -7.37
CA LEU A 222 8.57 9.56 -8.39
C LEU A 222 7.60 9.79 -9.54
N GLU A 223 7.51 11.03 -10.00
CA GLU A 223 6.64 11.42 -11.14
C GLU A 223 7.39 12.26 -12.20
N THR A 224 8.66 12.57 -11.95
CA THR A 224 9.50 13.29 -12.91
C THR A 224 9.86 12.37 -14.08
N PRO A 225 9.57 12.75 -15.34
CA PRO A 225 9.77 11.87 -16.50
C PRO A 225 11.21 11.31 -16.65
N SER A 226 12.23 12.10 -16.29
CA SER A 226 13.63 11.65 -16.36
C SER A 226 13.95 10.58 -15.32
N GLU A 227 13.40 10.67 -14.10
CA GLU A 227 13.58 9.65 -13.07
C GLU A 227 12.79 8.39 -13.41
N VAL A 228 11.53 8.54 -13.80
CA VAL A 228 10.65 7.44 -14.25
C VAL A 228 11.30 6.68 -15.41
N GLY A 229 11.91 7.39 -16.36
CA GLY A 229 12.58 6.79 -17.52
C GLY A 229 13.70 5.79 -17.16
N VAL A 230 14.43 6.01 -16.07
CA VAL A 230 15.46 5.09 -15.59
C VAL A 230 14.84 3.76 -15.14
N TYR A 231 13.78 3.83 -14.33
CA TYR A 231 13.09 2.62 -13.84
C TYR A 231 12.33 1.89 -14.95
N ARG A 232 11.80 2.65 -15.93
CA ARG A 232 11.18 2.07 -17.11
C ARG A 232 12.21 1.25 -17.91
N ALA A 233 13.36 1.84 -18.23
CA ALA A 233 14.42 1.15 -18.95
C ALA A 233 14.91 -0.09 -18.18
N PHE A 234 15.00 -0.01 -16.86
CA PHE A 234 15.34 -1.17 -16.02
C PHE A 234 14.27 -2.27 -16.12
N TYR A 235 12.99 -1.94 -15.99
CA TYR A 235 11.92 -2.92 -16.10
C TYR A 235 11.88 -3.57 -17.49
N ASP A 236 12.04 -2.78 -18.56
CA ASP A 236 12.11 -3.27 -19.93
C ASP A 236 13.30 -4.23 -20.15
N HIS A 237 14.42 -3.97 -19.46
CA HIS A 237 15.57 -4.89 -19.48
C HIS A 237 15.26 -6.20 -18.76
N LEU A 238 14.59 -6.17 -17.59
CA LEU A 238 14.15 -7.39 -16.89
C LEU A 238 13.23 -8.25 -17.77
N GLU A 239 12.34 -7.63 -18.55
CA GLU A 239 11.42 -8.32 -19.46
C GLU A 239 12.12 -9.25 -20.46
N LEU A 240 13.38 -8.98 -20.80
CA LEU A 240 14.17 -9.81 -21.70
C LEU A 240 14.69 -11.11 -21.05
N GLU A 241 14.79 -11.13 -19.72
CA GLU A 241 15.44 -12.19 -18.95
C GLU A 241 14.47 -13.12 -18.21
N VAL A 242 13.19 -12.73 -18.11
CA VAL A 242 12.21 -13.51 -17.37
C VAL A 242 11.64 -14.68 -18.18
N LEU A 243 11.17 -15.67 -17.47
CA LEU A 243 10.47 -16.82 -18.07
C LEU A 243 9.17 -16.38 -18.77
N SER A 244 8.73 -17.17 -19.75
CA SER A 244 7.40 -17.00 -20.35
C SER A 244 6.30 -17.13 -19.29
N PRO A 245 5.10 -16.56 -19.48
CA PRO A 245 3.99 -16.74 -18.53
C PRO A 245 3.70 -18.20 -18.22
N ARG A 246 3.73 -19.08 -19.25
CA ARG A 246 3.51 -20.52 -19.09
C ARG A 246 4.58 -21.18 -18.22
N SER A 247 5.85 -20.94 -18.52
CA SER A 247 6.97 -21.50 -17.73
C SER A 247 7.00 -20.95 -16.31
N SER A 248 6.60 -19.70 -16.13
CA SER A 248 6.46 -19.09 -14.79
C SER A 248 5.36 -19.78 -13.98
N THR A 249 4.20 -20.04 -14.59
CA THR A 249 3.10 -20.78 -13.94
C THR A 249 3.53 -22.21 -13.56
N GLU A 250 4.29 -22.89 -14.43
CA GLU A 250 4.83 -24.22 -14.14
C GLU A 250 5.80 -24.18 -12.94
N LEU A 251 6.67 -23.19 -12.86
CA LEU A 251 7.62 -23.02 -11.75
C LEU A 251 6.89 -22.66 -10.43
N ILE A 252 5.89 -21.80 -10.47
CA ILE A 252 5.05 -21.45 -9.30
C ILE A 252 4.34 -22.71 -8.78
N ARG A 253 3.81 -23.56 -9.68
CA ARG A 253 3.14 -24.81 -9.30
C ARG A 253 4.12 -25.77 -8.63
N LYS A 254 5.31 -25.92 -9.19
CA LYS A 254 6.37 -26.76 -8.61
C LYS A 254 6.76 -26.26 -7.21
N ALA A 255 6.99 -24.97 -7.04
CA ALA A 255 7.31 -24.38 -5.73
C ALA A 255 6.19 -24.65 -4.69
N ARG A 256 4.93 -24.55 -5.11
CA ARG A 256 3.78 -24.90 -4.24
C ARG A 256 3.81 -26.36 -3.81
N GLU A 257 4.12 -27.30 -4.72
CA GLU A 257 4.23 -28.73 -4.41
C GLU A 257 5.37 -29.00 -3.41
N GLU A 258 6.51 -28.31 -3.56
CA GLU A 258 7.63 -28.39 -2.62
C GLU A 258 7.24 -27.89 -1.22
N HIS A 259 6.54 -26.75 -1.10
CA HIS A 259 6.01 -26.29 0.19
C HIS A 259 5.01 -27.29 0.78
N HIS A 260 4.11 -27.85 -0.05
CA HIS A 260 3.13 -28.82 0.42
C HIS A 260 3.79 -30.10 0.98
N ALA A 261 4.87 -30.57 0.38
CA ALA A 261 5.62 -31.71 0.90
C ALA A 261 6.16 -31.45 2.31
N HIS A 262 6.55 -30.21 2.63
CA HIS A 262 6.98 -29.85 4.00
C HIS A 262 5.83 -29.82 5.01
N CYS A 263 4.59 -29.50 4.57
CA CYS A 263 3.42 -29.50 5.48
C CYS A 263 2.99 -30.93 5.88
N THR A 264 3.24 -31.94 5.03
CA THR A 264 2.78 -33.32 5.27
C THR A 264 3.75 -34.17 6.09
N HIS A 265 4.95 -33.66 6.38
CA HIS A 265 6.00 -34.38 7.14
C HIS A 265 6.15 -33.91 8.59
N HIS A 266 5.28 -33.03 9.08
CA HIS A 266 5.17 -32.60 10.47
C HIS A 266 3.81 -32.94 11.06
#